data_a43e7b1fb03b3bbc7f77ab92bc1b2b29
#
_entry.id   a43e7b1fb03b3bbc7f77ab92bc1b2b29
#
_cell.length_a   1.000
_cell.length_b   1.000
_cell.length_c   1.000
_cell.angle_alpha   90.00
_cell.angle_beta   90.00
_cell.angle_gamma   90.00
#
_symmetry.space_group_name_H-M   'P 1'
#
loop_
_entity.id
_entity.type
_entity.pdbx_description
1 polymer ?
#
loop_
_entity_poly.entity_id
_entity_poly.type
_entity_poly.pdbx_seq_one_letter_code
_entity_poly.pdbx_strand_id
1 'polypeptide(L)'
;MRYAAFLDRDGVINVDHGYVSSPEAFEFLPGAPEALGQLQAAGYLICIVSNQSGIGRGLYTETDLFALNQYIADCLMDMVGVRVAAFYHCPHHPTEARGAFLKQCECRKPSPGMILRAIREHNIDPARSILVGDKASDIDAGRAAGVGRLFRVTNEGGVAISGEGVECVAGLRDVPSCL
;
A
#
# COMPACT_ATOMS: atom_id res chain seq x y z
N MET A 1 -13.69 4.80 17.01
CA MET A 1 -12.45 4.64 16.22
C MET A 1 -12.83 4.01 14.88
N ARG A 2 -12.21 4.45 13.80
CA ARG A 2 -12.37 3.89 12.45
C ARG A 2 -11.46 2.68 12.28
N TYR A 3 -11.60 1.93 11.22
CA TYR A 3 -10.66 0.90 10.81
C TYR A 3 -10.29 1.09 9.33
N ALA A 4 -9.13 0.63 8.93
CA ALA A 4 -8.57 0.91 7.62
C ALA A 4 -8.06 -0.36 6.92
N ALA A 5 -8.07 -0.31 5.59
CA ALA A 5 -7.26 -1.17 4.75
C ALA A 5 -5.99 -0.39 4.37
N PHE A 6 -4.86 -0.82 4.90
CA PHE A 6 -3.55 -0.35 4.51
C PHE A 6 -3.06 -1.19 3.34
N LEU A 7 -2.80 -0.57 2.22
CA LEU A 7 -2.52 -1.25 0.97
C LEU A 7 -1.17 -0.77 0.41
N ASP A 8 -0.28 -1.70 0.09
CA ASP A 8 0.82 -1.35 -0.80
C ASP A 8 0.25 -0.99 -2.18
N ARG A 9 1.00 -0.25 -2.96
CA ARG A 9 0.58 0.18 -4.29
C ARG A 9 1.04 -0.82 -5.35
N ASP A 10 2.35 -0.88 -5.58
CA ASP A 10 2.97 -1.67 -6.64
C ASP A 10 2.92 -3.17 -6.30
N GLY A 11 2.36 -3.98 -7.18
CA GLY A 11 2.16 -5.42 -6.96
C GLY A 11 0.90 -5.79 -6.17
N VAL A 12 0.13 -4.81 -5.68
CA VAL A 12 -1.13 -5.01 -4.94
C VAL A 12 -2.29 -4.33 -5.66
N ILE A 13 -2.17 -3.03 -5.94
CA ILE A 13 -3.19 -2.22 -6.64
C ILE A 13 -2.90 -2.18 -8.12
N ASN A 14 -1.64 -1.97 -8.50
CA ASN A 14 -1.19 -1.91 -9.89
C ASN A 14 -0.08 -2.90 -10.19
N VAL A 15 0.07 -3.19 -11.48
CA VAL A 15 1.20 -3.98 -11.99
C VAL A 15 2.51 -3.26 -11.64
N ASP A 16 3.45 -3.98 -11.06
CA ASP A 16 4.78 -3.45 -10.74
C ASP A 16 5.70 -3.56 -11.98
N HIS A 17 5.70 -2.51 -12.81
CA HIS A 17 6.63 -2.40 -13.94
C HIS A 17 8.01 -1.83 -13.55
N GLY A 18 8.27 -1.67 -12.25
CA GLY A 18 9.46 -0.99 -11.72
C GLY A 18 9.36 0.54 -11.81
N TYR A 19 9.35 1.20 -10.65
CA TYR A 19 9.32 2.66 -10.53
C TYR A 19 8.18 3.35 -11.29
N VAL A 20 6.97 2.78 -11.23
CA VAL A 20 5.77 3.36 -11.84
C VAL A 20 5.50 4.74 -11.26
N SER A 21 5.61 5.78 -12.09
CA SER A 21 5.60 7.19 -11.66
C SER A 21 4.75 8.11 -12.54
N SER A 22 4.10 7.58 -13.58
CA SER A 22 3.22 8.36 -14.44
C SER A 22 1.92 7.63 -14.77
N PRO A 23 0.84 8.36 -15.14
CA PRO A 23 -0.43 7.75 -15.57
C PRO A 23 -0.28 6.77 -16.74
N GLU A 24 0.61 7.06 -17.68
CA GLU A 24 0.81 6.24 -18.87
C GLU A 24 1.45 4.87 -18.54
N ALA A 25 2.24 4.82 -17.47
CA ALA A 25 2.87 3.59 -16.99
C ALA A 25 2.03 2.84 -15.97
N PHE A 26 0.90 3.41 -15.53
CA PHE A 26 0.06 2.85 -14.50
C PHE A 26 -1.00 1.90 -15.08
N GLU A 27 -1.09 0.72 -14.54
CA GLU A 27 -2.07 -0.31 -14.92
C GLU A 27 -2.62 -0.98 -13.67
N PHE A 28 -3.94 -0.90 -13.45
CA PHE A 28 -4.56 -1.64 -12.34
C PHE A 28 -4.39 -3.16 -12.50
N LEU A 29 -4.11 -3.83 -11.40
CA LEU A 29 -4.23 -5.29 -11.36
C LEU A 29 -5.71 -5.71 -11.51
N PRO A 30 -5.98 -6.84 -12.20
CA PRO A 30 -7.35 -7.29 -12.42
C PRO A 30 -8.12 -7.47 -11.11
N GLY A 31 -9.29 -6.83 -11.03
CA GLY A 31 -10.18 -6.88 -9.87
C GLY A 31 -9.76 -6.00 -8.68
N ALA A 32 -8.66 -5.25 -8.78
CA ALA A 32 -8.21 -4.38 -7.69
C ALA A 32 -9.19 -3.21 -7.42
N PRO A 33 -9.71 -2.47 -8.42
CA PRO A 33 -10.70 -1.43 -8.17
C PRO A 33 -11.96 -1.96 -7.49
N GLU A 34 -12.50 -3.09 -7.95
CA GLU A 34 -13.71 -3.72 -7.39
C GLU A 34 -13.49 -4.16 -5.93
N ALA A 35 -12.31 -4.74 -5.63
CA ALA A 35 -11.93 -5.12 -4.27
C ALA A 35 -11.86 -3.91 -3.33
N LEU A 36 -11.29 -2.79 -3.80
CA LEU A 36 -11.28 -1.54 -3.04
C LEU A 36 -12.69 -1.02 -2.78
N GLY A 37 -13.60 -1.14 -3.76
CA GLY A 37 -15.02 -0.81 -3.59
C GLY A 37 -15.68 -1.66 -2.50
N GLN A 38 -15.44 -2.96 -2.50
CA GLN A 38 -15.96 -3.88 -1.49
C GLN A 38 -15.39 -3.59 -0.09
N LEU A 39 -14.10 -3.31 0.03
CA LEU A 39 -13.47 -2.92 1.29
C LEU A 39 -14.07 -1.61 1.83
N GLN A 40 -14.26 -0.60 0.98
CA GLN A 40 -14.91 0.65 1.38
C GLN A 40 -16.36 0.40 1.81
N ALA A 41 -17.13 -0.42 1.08
CA ALA A 41 -18.51 -0.78 1.43
C ALA A 41 -18.59 -1.54 2.77
N ALA A 42 -17.56 -2.32 3.11
CA ALA A 42 -17.43 -2.97 4.40
C ALA A 42 -16.99 -2.01 5.53
N GLY A 43 -16.79 -0.71 5.21
CA GLY A 43 -16.48 0.34 6.19
C GLY A 43 -15.00 0.63 6.41
N TYR A 44 -14.10 0.01 5.64
CA TYR A 44 -12.67 0.31 5.73
C TYR A 44 -12.32 1.66 5.08
N LEU A 45 -11.53 2.46 5.77
CA LEU A 45 -10.83 3.58 5.14
C LEU A 45 -9.73 3.03 4.21
N ILE A 46 -9.68 3.52 2.99
CA ILE A 46 -8.65 3.10 2.03
C ILE A 46 -7.42 4.00 2.20
N CYS A 47 -6.33 3.42 2.71
CA CYS A 47 -5.05 4.11 2.93
C CYS A 47 -3.95 3.39 2.13
N ILE A 48 -3.31 4.10 1.22
CA ILE A 48 -2.21 3.56 0.40
C ILE A 48 -0.88 3.91 1.08
N VAL A 49 -0.02 2.91 1.31
CA VAL A 49 1.26 3.03 2.03
C VAL A 49 2.37 2.40 1.20
N SER A 50 3.21 3.19 0.54
CA SER A 50 4.14 2.71 -0.49
C SER A 50 5.57 3.20 -0.29
N ASN A 51 6.55 2.29 -0.45
CA ASN A 51 7.95 2.66 -0.56
C ASN A 51 8.24 3.18 -1.97
N GLN A 52 8.62 4.46 -2.09
CA GLN A 52 8.83 5.17 -3.36
C GLN A 52 10.30 5.65 -3.47
N SER A 53 11.25 4.73 -3.33
CA SER A 53 12.68 5.05 -3.36
C SER A 53 13.19 5.57 -4.71
N GLY A 54 12.40 5.45 -5.78
CA GLY A 54 12.71 6.08 -7.07
C GLY A 54 12.91 7.59 -6.97
N ILE A 55 12.19 8.26 -6.05
CA ILE A 55 12.39 9.67 -5.74
C ILE A 55 13.80 9.90 -5.22
N GLY A 56 14.21 9.16 -4.19
CA GLY A 56 15.54 9.28 -3.61
C GLY A 56 16.67 8.89 -4.56
N ARG A 57 16.40 8.02 -5.53
CA ARG A 57 17.33 7.65 -6.61
C ARG A 57 17.40 8.69 -7.73
N GLY A 58 16.46 9.66 -7.76
CA GLY A 58 16.37 10.68 -8.80
C GLY A 58 15.76 10.21 -10.11
N LEU A 59 14.93 9.16 -10.08
CA LEU A 59 14.24 8.61 -11.25
C LEU A 59 12.96 9.38 -11.57
N TYR A 60 12.29 9.93 -10.57
CA TYR A 60 11.13 10.79 -10.67
C TYR A 60 11.02 11.65 -9.40
N THR A 61 10.16 12.66 -9.42
CA THR A 61 9.98 13.62 -8.34
C THR A 61 8.77 13.30 -7.45
N GLU A 62 8.67 13.95 -6.28
CA GLU A 62 7.44 13.92 -5.48
C GLU A 62 6.26 14.54 -6.22
N THR A 63 6.51 15.54 -7.07
CA THR A 63 5.46 16.14 -7.91
C THR A 63 4.88 15.13 -8.89
N ASP A 64 5.73 14.30 -9.53
CA ASP A 64 5.28 13.23 -10.42
C ASP A 64 4.43 12.20 -9.63
N LEU A 65 4.89 11.81 -8.44
CA LEU A 65 4.15 10.89 -7.58
C LEU A 65 2.79 11.47 -7.16
N PHE A 66 2.72 12.75 -6.81
CA PHE A 66 1.44 13.39 -6.43
C PHE A 66 0.47 13.46 -7.61
N ALA A 67 0.96 13.75 -8.81
CA ALA A 67 0.14 13.72 -10.02
C ALA A 67 -0.40 12.31 -10.29
N LEU A 68 0.43 11.27 -10.15
CA LEU A 68 -0.01 9.88 -10.27
C LEU A 68 -1.03 9.50 -9.19
N ASN A 69 -0.81 9.88 -7.93
CA ASN A 69 -1.74 9.60 -6.85
C ASN A 69 -3.12 10.25 -7.11
N GLN A 70 -3.14 11.48 -7.64
CA GLN A 70 -4.39 12.15 -8.01
C GLN A 70 -5.09 11.38 -9.15
N TYR A 71 -4.35 11.00 -10.18
CA TYR A 71 -4.88 10.18 -11.28
C TYR A 71 -5.49 8.86 -10.77
N ILE A 72 -4.81 8.15 -9.87
CA ILE A 72 -5.32 6.91 -9.26
C ILE A 72 -6.62 7.17 -8.48
N ALA A 73 -6.65 8.25 -7.69
CA ALA A 73 -7.83 8.61 -6.91
C ALA A 73 -9.03 8.94 -7.82
N ASP A 74 -8.81 9.68 -8.90
CA ASP A 74 -9.86 10.03 -9.87
C ASP A 74 -10.37 8.78 -10.59
N CYS A 75 -9.49 7.90 -11.07
CA CYS A 75 -9.88 6.64 -11.68
C CYS A 75 -10.72 5.76 -10.73
N LEU A 76 -10.31 5.61 -9.48
CA LEU A 76 -11.05 4.80 -8.50
C LEU A 76 -12.41 5.41 -8.17
N MET A 77 -12.50 6.74 -8.10
CA MET A 77 -13.77 7.44 -7.92
C MET A 77 -14.71 7.20 -9.10
N ASP A 78 -14.20 7.35 -10.33
CA ASP A 78 -15.00 7.23 -11.55
C ASP A 78 -15.44 5.78 -11.83
N MET A 79 -14.55 4.81 -11.59
CA MET A 79 -14.83 3.40 -11.89
C MET A 79 -15.74 2.72 -10.87
N VAL A 80 -15.49 2.96 -9.58
CA VAL A 80 -16.10 2.17 -8.49
C VAL A 80 -16.56 3.01 -7.29
N GLY A 81 -16.51 4.34 -7.38
CA GLY A 81 -16.93 5.25 -6.30
C GLY A 81 -16.04 5.22 -5.06
N VAL A 82 -14.80 4.74 -5.18
CA VAL A 82 -13.88 4.63 -4.06
C VAL A 82 -13.21 5.98 -3.79
N ARG A 83 -13.24 6.36 -2.53
CA ARG A 83 -12.51 7.53 -2.02
C ARG A 83 -11.28 7.08 -1.25
N VAL A 84 -10.09 7.32 -1.80
CA VAL A 84 -8.83 7.10 -1.09
C VAL A 84 -8.71 8.14 0.03
N ALA A 85 -8.60 7.67 1.27
CA ALA A 85 -8.51 8.54 2.44
C ALA A 85 -7.16 9.25 2.53
N ALA A 86 -6.07 8.54 2.19
CA ALA A 86 -4.73 9.11 2.15
C ALA A 86 -3.75 8.24 1.36
N PHE A 87 -2.72 8.90 0.82
CA PHE A 87 -1.51 8.28 0.26
C PHE A 87 -0.32 8.64 1.15
N TYR A 88 0.39 7.62 1.63
CA TYR A 88 1.64 7.76 2.37
C TYR A 88 2.77 7.13 1.57
N HIS A 89 3.88 7.83 1.46
CA HIS A 89 5.06 7.31 0.75
C HIS A 89 6.34 7.55 1.53
N CYS A 90 7.34 6.73 1.26
CA CYS A 90 8.69 6.91 1.76
C CYS A 90 9.66 7.05 0.58
N PRO A 91 10.32 8.21 0.40
CA PRO A 91 11.27 8.44 -0.69
C PRO A 91 12.68 7.95 -0.35
N HIS A 92 12.94 7.57 0.90
CA HIS A 92 14.28 7.27 1.39
C HIS A 92 14.76 5.86 1.00
N HIS A 93 16.09 5.71 0.89
CA HIS A 93 16.76 4.42 0.82
C HIS A 93 18.08 4.48 1.61
N PRO A 94 18.43 3.43 2.39
CA PRO A 94 19.61 3.49 3.25
C PRO A 94 20.94 3.49 2.48
N THR A 95 20.98 2.97 1.25
CA THR A 95 22.22 2.77 0.47
C THR A 95 22.14 3.27 -0.97
N GLU A 96 20.94 3.43 -1.55
CA GLU A 96 20.79 3.65 -3.00
C GLU A 96 20.00 4.92 -3.33
N ALA A 97 20.00 5.89 -2.43
CA ALA A 97 19.40 7.21 -2.66
C ALA A 97 20.50 8.29 -2.70
N ARG A 98 20.10 9.53 -2.94
CA ARG A 98 21.01 10.69 -3.07
C ARG A 98 20.62 11.77 -2.07
N GLY A 99 21.63 12.54 -1.63
CA GLY A 99 21.43 13.72 -0.78
C GLY A 99 20.63 13.41 0.48
N ALA A 100 19.62 14.21 0.76
CA ALA A 100 18.78 14.10 1.96
C ALA A 100 17.94 12.81 2.03
N PHE A 101 17.79 12.10 0.91
CA PHE A 101 17.05 10.84 0.84
C PHE A 101 17.90 9.61 1.17
N LEU A 102 19.24 9.74 1.18
CA LEU A 102 20.15 8.66 1.56
C LEU A 102 20.23 8.56 3.08
N LYS A 103 19.33 7.80 3.67
CA LYS A 103 19.27 7.58 5.11
C LYS A 103 18.39 6.42 5.50
N GLN A 104 18.64 5.89 6.69
CA GLN A 104 17.66 5.08 7.41
C GLN A 104 16.55 6.00 7.95
N CYS A 105 15.31 5.52 7.99
CA CYS A 105 14.18 6.29 8.46
C CYS A 105 13.10 5.38 9.06
N GLU A 106 12.18 5.96 9.79
CA GLU A 106 11.05 5.25 10.39
C GLU A 106 9.88 5.03 9.42
N CYS A 107 9.85 5.74 8.27
CA CYS A 107 8.76 5.64 7.31
C CYS A 107 8.93 4.50 6.31
N ARG A 108 10.16 4.05 5.99
CA ARG A 108 10.38 2.99 5.02
C ARG A 108 10.01 1.63 5.60
N LYS A 109 9.05 0.93 4.97
CA LYS A 109 8.74 -0.46 5.30
C LYS A 109 10.02 -1.32 5.18
N PRO A 110 10.38 -2.17 6.17
CA PRO A 110 9.53 -2.75 7.22
C PRO A 110 9.26 -1.88 8.45
N SER A 111 9.78 -0.65 8.55
CA SER A 111 9.41 0.24 9.65
C SER A 111 7.95 0.70 9.51
N PRO A 112 7.21 0.83 10.63
CA PRO A 112 5.77 1.07 10.62
C PRO A 112 5.36 2.54 10.47
N GLY A 113 6.29 3.47 10.28
CA GLY A 113 6.06 4.91 10.43
C GLY A 113 4.94 5.48 9.57
N MET A 114 4.77 5.03 8.31
CA MET A 114 3.66 5.46 7.46
C MET A 114 2.30 5.01 8.03
N ILE A 115 2.21 3.76 8.48
CA ILE A 115 0.98 3.19 9.07
C ILE A 115 0.64 3.90 10.38
N LEU A 116 1.64 4.08 11.28
CA LEU A 116 1.45 4.79 12.54
C LEU A 116 1.03 6.26 12.33
N ARG A 117 1.51 6.89 11.27
CA ARG A 117 1.08 8.25 10.88
C ARG A 117 -0.39 8.25 10.49
N ALA A 118 -0.81 7.33 9.62
CA ALA A 118 -2.21 7.19 9.22
C ALA A 118 -3.14 6.91 10.42
N ILE A 119 -2.72 6.04 11.35
CA ILE A 119 -3.46 5.72 12.58
C ILE A 119 -3.74 6.99 13.37
N ARG A 120 -2.73 7.84 13.57
CA ARG A 120 -2.88 9.11 14.31
C ARG A 120 -3.76 10.13 13.58
N GLU A 121 -3.51 10.33 12.28
CA GLU A 121 -4.19 11.37 11.49
C GLU A 121 -5.68 11.06 11.28
N HIS A 122 -6.05 9.77 11.19
CA HIS A 122 -7.42 9.36 10.91
C HIS A 122 -8.15 8.72 12.09
N ASN A 123 -7.54 8.68 13.28
CA ASN A 123 -8.09 8.01 14.48
C ASN A 123 -8.50 6.55 14.21
N ILE A 124 -7.55 5.77 13.66
CA ILE A 124 -7.75 4.38 13.26
C ILE A 124 -7.46 3.43 14.42
N ASP A 125 -8.25 2.39 14.54
CA ASP A 125 -7.99 1.21 15.39
C ASP A 125 -7.19 0.19 14.56
N PRO A 126 -5.89 0.01 14.84
CA PRO A 126 -5.08 -0.93 14.08
C PRO A 126 -5.51 -2.40 14.27
N ALA A 127 -5.99 -2.77 15.47
CA ALA A 127 -6.40 -4.14 15.76
C ALA A 127 -7.62 -4.59 14.94
N ARG A 128 -8.45 -3.65 14.48
CA ARG A 128 -9.60 -3.89 13.61
C ARG A 128 -9.30 -3.64 12.14
N SER A 129 -8.08 -3.25 11.82
CA SER A 129 -7.63 -2.90 10.46
C SER A 129 -6.96 -4.08 9.78
N ILE A 130 -6.82 -3.98 8.46
CA ILE A 130 -6.11 -4.95 7.64
C ILE A 130 -4.92 -4.29 6.94
N LEU A 131 -3.92 -5.09 6.61
CA LEU A 131 -2.86 -4.70 5.69
C LEU A 131 -2.78 -5.72 4.55
N VAL A 132 -2.59 -5.22 3.33
CA VAL A 132 -2.35 -6.04 2.13
C VAL A 132 -1.06 -5.60 1.48
N GLY A 133 -0.11 -6.51 1.31
CA GLY A 133 1.18 -6.26 0.69
C GLY A 133 1.71 -7.48 -0.06
N ASP A 134 2.64 -7.29 -0.98
CA ASP A 134 3.27 -8.37 -1.76
C ASP A 134 4.65 -8.78 -1.18
N LYS A 135 5.26 -7.90 -0.37
CA LYS A 135 6.61 -8.10 0.19
C LYS A 135 6.58 -8.40 1.69
N ALA A 136 7.59 -9.12 2.16
CA ALA A 136 7.77 -9.36 3.59
C ALA A 136 7.83 -8.06 4.40
N SER A 137 8.44 -7.02 3.84
CA SER A 137 8.54 -5.71 4.48
C SER A 137 7.19 -5.04 4.74
N ASP A 138 6.16 -5.33 3.93
CA ASP A 138 4.80 -4.83 4.15
C ASP A 138 4.20 -5.49 5.38
N ILE A 139 4.29 -6.82 5.42
CA ILE A 139 3.78 -7.64 6.53
C ILE A 139 4.45 -7.25 7.85
N ASP A 140 5.77 -7.09 7.85
CA ASP A 140 6.53 -6.70 9.04
C ASP A 140 6.14 -5.29 9.51
N ALA A 141 5.93 -4.34 8.60
CA ALA A 141 5.45 -3.00 8.94
C ALA A 141 4.04 -3.03 9.55
N GLY A 142 3.12 -3.83 9.00
CA GLY A 142 1.78 -4.01 9.53
C GLY A 142 1.78 -4.64 10.91
N ARG A 143 2.60 -5.68 11.11
CA ARG A 143 2.77 -6.34 12.40
C ARG A 143 3.33 -5.37 13.45
N ALA A 144 4.37 -4.62 13.09
CA ALA A 144 4.98 -3.62 13.98
C ALA A 144 4.02 -2.47 14.34
N ALA A 145 3.06 -2.16 13.47
CA ALA A 145 2.02 -1.16 13.72
C ALA A 145 0.81 -1.70 14.51
N GLY A 146 0.76 -3.01 14.80
CA GLY A 146 -0.34 -3.64 15.53
C GLY A 146 -1.59 -3.88 14.68
N VAL A 147 -1.46 -3.97 13.34
CA VAL A 147 -2.56 -4.27 12.43
C VAL A 147 -3.08 -5.68 12.67
N GLY A 148 -4.41 -5.82 12.81
CA GLY A 148 -5.05 -7.06 13.28
C GLY A 148 -5.02 -8.21 12.28
N ARG A 149 -5.11 -7.94 10.98
CA ARG A 149 -5.04 -8.99 9.94
C ARG A 149 -4.06 -8.58 8.84
N LEU A 150 -3.25 -9.52 8.43
CA LEU A 150 -2.17 -9.30 7.46
C LEU A 150 -2.36 -10.25 6.27
N PHE A 151 -2.50 -9.67 5.08
CA PHE A 151 -2.66 -10.40 3.83
C PHE A 151 -1.42 -10.24 2.97
N ARG A 152 -0.86 -11.37 2.55
CA ARG A 152 0.24 -11.39 1.60
C ARG A 152 -0.27 -11.80 0.22
N VAL A 153 -0.06 -10.93 -0.76
CA VAL A 153 -0.28 -11.25 -2.17
C VAL A 153 0.92 -12.05 -2.67
N THR A 154 0.64 -13.24 -3.22
CA THR A 154 1.72 -14.17 -3.63
C THR A 154 1.89 -14.26 -5.13
N ASN A 155 1.01 -13.63 -5.92
CA ASN A 155 0.94 -13.80 -7.38
C ASN A 155 1.09 -15.27 -7.81
N GLU A 156 0.46 -15.73 -8.86
CA GLU A 156 0.48 -17.12 -9.29
C GLU A 156 1.94 -17.62 -9.44
N GLY A 157 2.38 -18.52 -8.54
CA GLY A 157 3.72 -19.13 -8.54
C GLY A 157 4.67 -18.70 -7.42
N GLY A 158 4.25 -17.78 -6.52
CA GLY A 158 5.07 -17.40 -5.36
C GLY A 158 5.00 -18.43 -4.23
N VAL A 159 6.15 -18.70 -3.59
CA VAL A 159 6.21 -19.53 -2.38
C VAL A 159 5.45 -18.80 -1.26
N ALA A 160 4.39 -19.41 -0.75
CA ALA A 160 3.68 -18.91 0.42
C ALA A 160 4.62 -18.87 1.63
N ILE A 161 4.97 -17.68 2.11
CA ILE A 161 5.63 -17.54 3.41
C ILE A 161 4.52 -17.58 4.46
N SER A 162 4.24 -18.75 4.97
CA SER A 162 3.34 -18.94 6.11
C SER A 162 4.08 -18.60 7.39
N GLY A 163 4.04 -17.34 7.79
CA GLY A 163 4.32 -16.97 9.18
C GLY A 163 3.00 -16.95 9.96
N GLU A 164 3.03 -17.26 11.26
CA GLU A 164 1.83 -17.20 12.11
C GLU A 164 1.10 -15.86 11.95
N GLY A 165 -0.21 -15.91 11.66
CA GLY A 165 -1.06 -14.73 11.54
C GLY A 165 -1.01 -14.00 10.19
N VAL A 166 -0.46 -14.62 9.12
CA VAL A 166 -0.44 -14.05 7.77
C VAL A 166 -1.29 -14.92 6.83
N GLU A 167 -2.27 -14.29 6.18
CA GLU A 167 -3.13 -14.93 5.20
C GLU A 167 -2.56 -14.72 3.78
N CYS A 168 -2.34 -15.78 3.04
CA CYS A 168 -1.85 -15.69 1.66
C CYS A 168 -3.03 -15.67 0.69
N VAL A 169 -3.02 -14.72 -0.23
CA VAL A 169 -4.03 -14.57 -1.28
C VAL A 169 -3.36 -14.41 -2.65
N ALA A 170 -4.03 -14.81 -3.73
CA ALA A 170 -3.49 -14.65 -5.07
C ALA A 170 -3.47 -13.18 -5.54
N GLY A 171 -4.39 -12.37 -5.02
CA GLY A 171 -4.47 -10.94 -5.35
C GLY A 171 -5.37 -10.16 -4.40
N LEU A 172 -5.37 -8.84 -4.52
CA LEU A 172 -6.23 -7.97 -3.73
C LEU A 172 -7.72 -8.34 -3.90
N ARG A 173 -8.12 -8.82 -5.08
CA ARG A 173 -9.49 -9.26 -5.40
C ARG A 173 -10.03 -10.35 -4.47
N ASP A 174 -9.16 -11.11 -3.84
CA ASP A 174 -9.56 -12.24 -2.99
C ASP A 174 -9.75 -11.83 -1.52
N VAL A 175 -9.18 -10.70 -1.11
CA VAL A 175 -9.21 -10.20 0.27
C VAL A 175 -10.61 -9.98 0.81
N PRO A 176 -11.55 -9.33 0.07
CA PRO A 176 -12.90 -9.09 0.60
C PRO A 176 -13.65 -10.36 0.98
N SER A 177 -13.43 -11.48 0.27
CA SER A 177 -14.08 -12.76 0.58
C SER A 177 -13.51 -13.43 1.84
N CYS A 178 -12.37 -12.97 2.36
CA CYS A 178 -11.75 -13.46 3.59
C CYS A 178 -12.24 -12.71 4.84
N LEU A 179 -12.92 -11.57 4.68
CA LEU A 179 -13.37 -10.71 5.79
C LEU A 179 -14.72 -11.13 6.35
#